data_967a18f770615ae2d3a8a8a5ec477cd4
#
_entry.id   967a18f770615ae2d3a8a8a5ec477cd4
#
_cell.length_a   1.000
_cell.length_b   1.000
_cell.length_c   1.000
_cell.angle_alpha   90.00
_cell.angle_beta   90.00
_cell.angle_gamma   90.00
#
_symmetry.space_group_name_H-M   'P 1'
#
loop_
_entity.id
_entity.type
_entity.pdbx_description
1 polymer ?
#
loop_
_entity_poly.entity_id
_entity_poly.type
_entity_poly.pdbx_seq_one_letter_code
_entity_poly.pdbx_strand_id
1 'polypeptide(L)' 'MIYITIMIKTVIFARVSTSVQEYDRQVNELTALANGNGWSVESVFAEKISGAKSNNDRAELLNMINYVEANRIDKVLAL' A
#
# COMPACT_ATOMS: atom_id res chain seq x y z
N MET A 1 10.25 32.00 -13.88
CA MET A 1 10.71 30.67 -13.47
C MET A 1 9.51 29.77 -13.22
N ILE A 2 9.51 28.60 -13.81
CA ILE A 2 8.40 27.68 -13.68
C ILE A 2 8.85 26.51 -12.81
N TYR A 3 8.08 26.24 -11.76
CA TYR A 3 8.32 25.06 -10.94
C TYR A 3 7.28 24.01 -11.28
N ILE A 4 7.75 22.84 -11.66
CA ILE A 4 6.87 21.71 -11.90
C ILE A 4 7.18 20.67 -10.83
N THR A 5 6.21 20.42 -9.98
CA THR A 5 6.35 19.38 -8.96
C THR A 5 5.57 18.17 -9.42
N ILE A 6 6.29 17.08 -9.66
CA ILE A 6 5.68 15.82 -10.03
C ILE A 6 5.65 14.97 -8.77
N MET A 7 4.44 14.68 -8.29
CA MET A 7 4.26 13.81 -7.15
C MET A 7 3.90 12.41 -7.65
N ILE A 8 4.69 11.45 -7.23
CA ILE A 8 4.41 10.05 -7.56
C ILE A 8 3.45 9.52 -6.50
N LYS A 9 2.24 9.22 -6.92
CA LYS A 9 1.21 8.70 -6.03
C LYS A 9 1.44 7.22 -5.80
N THR A 10 1.50 6.83 -4.55
CA THR A 10 1.88 5.50 -4.14
C THR A 10 0.84 4.96 -3.16
N VAL A 11 0.53 3.68 -3.27
CA VAL A 11 -0.23 2.98 -2.24
C VAL A 11 0.64 1.86 -1.68
N ILE A 12 0.36 1.50 -0.43
CA ILE A 12 1.05 0.43 0.25
C ILE A 12 0.09 -0.74 0.40
N PHE A 13 0.56 -1.93 0.06
CA PHE A 13 -0.20 -3.15 0.23
C PHE A 13 0.58 -4.06 1.17
N ALA A 14 0.03 -4.30 2.36
CA ALA A 14 0.67 -5.11 3.37
C ALA A 14 -0.05 -6.45 3.50
N ARG A 15 0.71 -7.53 3.61
CA ARG A 15 0.17 -8.86 3.88
C ARG A 15 0.62 -9.26 5.26
N VAL A 16 -0.33 -9.43 6.15
CA VAL A 16 -0.02 -9.66 7.55
C VAL A 16 -0.83 -10.84 8.08
N SER A 17 -0.28 -11.49 9.10
CA SER A 17 -1.01 -12.47 9.88
C SER A 17 -1.95 -11.70 10.81
N THR A 18 -2.20 -12.21 12.00
CA THR A 18 -3.07 -11.52 12.95
C THR A 18 -2.32 -10.51 13.83
N SER A 19 -1.02 -10.36 13.63
CA SER A 19 -0.19 -9.53 14.49
C SER A 19 -0.28 -8.06 14.09
N VAL A 20 -0.69 -7.22 15.01
CA VAL A 20 -0.71 -5.77 14.82
C VAL A 20 0.71 -5.24 14.66
N GLN A 21 1.67 -5.83 15.39
CA GLN A 21 3.06 -5.40 15.30
C GLN A 21 3.64 -5.62 13.91
N GLU A 22 3.30 -6.75 13.30
CA GLU A 22 3.77 -7.03 11.96
C GLU A 22 3.19 -6.05 10.94
N TYR A 23 1.91 -5.72 11.09
CA TYR A 23 1.27 -4.73 10.24
C TYR A 23 1.99 -3.39 10.35
N ASP A 24 2.19 -2.92 11.57
CA ASP A 24 2.83 -1.63 11.80
C ASP A 24 4.25 -1.60 11.25
N ARG A 25 4.98 -2.69 11.43
CA ARG A 25 6.35 -2.79 10.92
C ARG A 25 6.39 -2.68 9.40
N GLN A 26 5.55 -3.43 8.72
CA GLN A 26 5.51 -3.39 7.25
C GLN A 26 5.11 -2.03 6.74
N VAL A 27 4.07 -1.44 7.31
CA VAL A 27 3.59 -0.14 6.88
C VAL A 27 4.67 0.92 7.12
N ASN A 28 5.33 0.88 8.29
CA ASN A 28 6.38 1.84 8.60
C ASN A 28 7.57 1.72 7.67
N GLU A 29 7.99 0.49 7.37
CA GLU A 29 9.11 0.27 6.44
C GLU A 29 8.80 0.80 5.05
N LEU A 30 7.62 0.48 4.54
CA LEU A 30 7.24 0.91 3.20
C LEU A 30 6.99 2.42 3.13
N THR A 31 6.43 2.99 4.19
CA THR A 31 6.24 4.43 4.26
C THR A 31 7.59 5.16 4.27
N ALA A 32 8.55 4.64 5.03
CA ALA A 32 9.88 5.22 5.05
C ALA A 32 10.54 5.15 3.68
N LEU A 33 10.37 4.03 2.99
CA LEU A 33 10.90 3.88 1.64
C LEU A 33 10.29 4.91 0.70
N ALA A 34 8.96 5.07 0.76
CA ALA A 34 8.28 6.04 -0.08
C ALA A 34 8.75 7.46 0.21
N ASN A 35 8.82 7.82 1.48
CA ASN A 35 9.25 9.15 1.88
C ASN A 35 10.70 9.42 1.47
N GLY A 36 11.55 8.42 1.59
CA GLY A 36 12.95 8.56 1.20
C GLY A 36 13.13 8.77 -0.31
N ASN A 37 12.15 8.35 -1.10
CA ASN A 37 12.18 8.55 -2.54
C ASN A 37 11.34 9.74 -3.00
N GLY A 38 10.73 10.45 -2.07
CA GLY A 38 9.89 11.59 -2.43
C GLY A 38 8.53 11.18 -3.00
N TRP A 39 8.08 9.97 -2.73
CA TRP A 39 6.78 9.50 -3.19
C TRP A 39 5.71 9.82 -2.16
N SER A 40 4.50 10.08 -2.64
CA SER A 40 3.37 10.41 -1.78
C SER A 40 2.55 9.16 -1.50
N VAL A 41 2.41 8.79 -0.23
CA VAL A 41 1.58 7.66 0.16
C VAL A 41 0.14 8.13 0.27
N GLU A 42 -0.70 7.67 -0.64
CA GLU A 42 -2.09 8.09 -0.72
C GLU A 42 -3.01 7.20 0.11
N SER A 43 -2.70 5.92 0.21
CA SER A 43 -3.51 5.00 0.97
C SER A 43 -2.72 3.73 1.31
N VAL A 44 -3.21 3.01 2.30
CA VAL A 44 -2.63 1.75 2.74
C VAL A 44 -3.73 0.69 2.76
N PHE A 45 -3.44 -0.44 2.15
CA PHE A 45 -4.35 -1.59 2.15
C PHE A 45 -3.65 -2.76 2.84
N ALA A 46 -4.40 -3.54 3.58
CA ALA A 46 -3.85 -4.67 4.29
C ALA A 46 -4.68 -5.92 4.06
N GLU A 47 -4.01 -7.00 3.73
CA GLU A 47 -4.62 -8.30 3.58
C GLU A 47 -4.22 -9.14 4.77
N LYS A 48 -5.20 -9.69 5.46
CA LYS A 48 -4.93 -10.59 6.58
C LYS A 48 -4.85 -12.00 6.08
N ILE A 49 -3.73 -12.64 6.36
CA ILE A 49 -3.53 -14.04 6.03
C ILE A 49 -3.87 -14.82 7.27
N SER A 50 -5.02 -15.46 7.29
CA SER A 50 -5.40 -16.28 8.42
C SER A 50 -5.52 -17.74 7.97
N GLY A 51 -4.60 -18.52 8.41
CA GLY A 51 -4.63 -19.96 8.36
C GLY A 51 -5.33 -20.56 7.14
N ALA A 52 -6.47 -21.13 7.35
CA ALA A 52 -7.12 -21.97 6.36
C ALA A 52 -8.03 -21.25 5.38
N LYS A 53 -8.15 -19.96 5.47
CA LYS A 53 -9.11 -19.23 4.67
C LYS A 53 -8.45 -18.35 3.66
N SER A 54 -8.54 -18.71 2.40
CA SER A 54 -7.92 -17.93 1.35
C SER A 54 -8.94 -17.26 0.42
N ASN A 55 -10.18 -17.70 0.43
CA ASN A 55 -11.12 -17.26 -0.60
C ASN A 55 -11.56 -15.81 -0.48
N ASN A 56 -11.58 -15.27 0.72
CA ASN A 56 -12.02 -13.90 0.95
C ASN A 56 -10.86 -12.91 1.01
N ASP A 57 -9.64 -13.41 0.98
CA ASP A 57 -8.47 -12.57 1.16
C ASP A 57 -8.23 -11.65 -0.01
N ARG A 58 -8.84 -11.94 -1.14
CA ARG A 58 -8.65 -11.13 -2.34
C ARG A 58 -9.50 -9.86 -2.36
N ALA A 59 -10.39 -9.70 -1.38
CA ALA A 59 -11.25 -8.52 -1.33
C ALA A 59 -10.42 -7.24 -1.19
N GLU A 60 -9.40 -7.27 -0.33
CA GLU A 60 -8.53 -6.10 -0.15
C GLU A 60 -7.68 -5.83 -1.38
N LEU A 61 -7.23 -6.88 -2.06
CA LEU A 61 -6.49 -6.71 -3.30
C LEU A 61 -7.35 -6.04 -4.36
N LEU A 62 -8.61 -6.49 -4.49
CA LEU A 62 -9.52 -5.89 -5.45
C LEU A 62 -9.84 -4.44 -5.09
N ASN A 63 -10.02 -4.15 -3.81
CA ASN A 63 -10.24 -2.79 -3.35
C ASN A 63 -9.06 -1.90 -3.71
N MET A 64 -7.85 -2.40 -3.52
CA MET A 64 -6.65 -1.66 -3.88
C MET A 64 -6.59 -1.41 -5.38
N ILE A 65 -6.86 -2.42 -6.19
CA ILE A 65 -6.83 -2.28 -7.64
C ILE A 65 -7.83 -1.22 -8.09
N ASN A 66 -9.04 -1.25 -7.55
CA ASN A 66 -10.06 -0.25 -7.87
C ASN A 66 -9.61 1.15 -7.48
N TYR A 67 -9.00 1.27 -6.31
CA TYR A 67 -8.47 2.56 -5.86
C TYR A 67 -7.36 3.06 -6.78
N VAL A 68 -6.47 2.17 -7.17
CA VAL A 68 -5.36 2.51 -8.07
C VAL A 68 -5.89 3.07 -9.38
N GLU A 69 -6.90 2.42 -9.95
CA GLU A 69 -7.46 2.89 -11.21
C GLU A 69 -8.23 4.20 -11.06
N ALA A 70 -9.01 4.33 -9.98
CA ALA A 70 -9.84 5.50 -9.78
C ALA A 70 -9.02 6.75 -9.46
N ASN A 71 -7.87 6.59 -8.84
CA ASN A 71 -7.06 7.72 -8.35
C ASN A 71 -5.75 7.88 -9.10
N ARG A 72 -5.55 7.15 -10.18
CA ARG A 72 -4.35 7.23 -11.01
C ARG A 72 -3.08 7.09 -10.19
N ILE A 73 -3.02 6.01 -9.44
CA ILE A 73 -1.85 5.71 -8.62
C ILE A 73 -0.72 5.24 -9.52
N ASP A 74 0.48 5.70 -9.24
CA ASP A 74 1.66 5.41 -10.05
C ASP A 74 2.40 4.16 -9.59
N LYS A 75 2.39 3.88 -8.29
CA LYS A 75 3.16 2.78 -7.73
C LYS A 75 2.39 2.08 -6.63
N VAL A 76 2.63 0.78 -6.53
CA VAL A 76 2.17 -0.03 -5.41
C VAL A 76 3.40 -0.63 -4.75
N LEU A 77 3.53 -0.41 -3.44
CA LEU A 77 4.63 -0.98 -2.67
C LEU A 77 4.10 -2.14 -1.83
N ALA A 78 4.80 -3.26 -1.90
CA ALA A 78 4.47 -4.45 -1.12
C ALA A 78 5.76 -5.16 -0.75
N LEU A 79 5.76 -5.79 0.41
CA LEU A 79 6.87 -6.65 0.81
C LEU A 79 6.71 -8.06 0.27
#